data_7e6a8774d927e185077a805934b5e24e
#
_entry.id   7e6a8774d927e185077a805934b5e24e
#
_cell.length_a   1.000
_cell.length_b   1.000
_cell.length_c   1.000
_cell.angle_alpha   90.00
_cell.angle_beta   90.00
_cell.angle_gamma   90.00
#
_symmetry.space_group_name_H-M   'P 1'
#
loop_
_entity.id
_entity.type
_entity.pdbx_description
1 polymer ?
#
loop_
_entity_poly.entity_id
_entity_poly.type
_entity_poly.pdbx_seq_one_letter_code
_entity_poly.pdbx_strand_id
1 'polypeptide(L)'
;YRLATQARGARHIVVPARDYGHDLAAMFEAITPDTRVVFIANPNNPTGTFVPAGEVAAFLARVHAAHGERVTVVLDEAYTEYLDPALRFDSARWVEQYPNLVVTRTLSKAYGLAGLRVGYALAQPRLTDLLNRVRQPFNVNTLAQAAAIAALGDAGFLQRAYEVNKAGKQVLCQAFERLGLEYVPSYGNFVLVRVGDAAGVNLALLKQGVIVRPVAGDGLPEWLRVSIGLPEENQRFIAALSQILGT
;
A
#
# COMPACT_ATOMS: atom_id res chain seq x y z
N TYR A 1 -2.14 -8.07 -6.57
CA TYR A 1 -1.95 -8.16 -8.03
C TYR A 1 -2.00 -9.60 -8.54
N ARG A 2 -1.36 -10.57 -7.84
CA ARG A 2 -1.25 -11.97 -8.27
C ARG A 2 -2.58 -12.58 -8.73
N LEU A 3 -3.62 -12.52 -7.89
CA LEU A 3 -4.93 -13.09 -8.22
C LEU A 3 -5.57 -12.44 -9.45
N ALA A 4 -5.45 -11.11 -9.60
CA ALA A 4 -5.98 -10.40 -10.75
C ALA A 4 -5.22 -10.77 -12.04
N THR A 5 -3.91 -10.95 -11.97
CA THR A 5 -3.08 -11.40 -13.09
C THR A 5 -3.46 -12.83 -13.53
N GLN A 6 -3.59 -13.74 -12.57
CA GLN A 6 -4.00 -15.13 -12.83
C GLN A 6 -5.41 -15.21 -13.41
N ALA A 7 -6.35 -14.42 -12.91
CA ALA A 7 -7.73 -14.37 -13.42
C ALA A 7 -7.81 -13.88 -14.87
N ARG A 8 -6.77 -13.23 -15.38
CA ARG A 8 -6.65 -12.81 -16.79
C ARG A 8 -5.82 -13.78 -17.63
N GLY A 9 -5.44 -14.94 -17.09
CA GLY A 9 -4.59 -15.91 -17.77
C GLY A 9 -3.16 -15.44 -18.03
N ALA A 10 -2.73 -14.36 -17.38
CA ALA A 10 -1.39 -13.82 -17.53
C ALA A 10 -0.40 -14.44 -16.54
N ARG A 11 0.87 -14.49 -16.91
CA ARG A 11 1.96 -14.95 -16.06
C ARG A 11 2.35 -13.86 -15.09
N HIS A 12 2.42 -14.19 -13.81
CA HIS A 12 2.86 -13.31 -12.75
C HIS A 12 4.32 -13.65 -12.39
N ILE A 13 5.21 -12.67 -12.50
CA ILE A 13 6.62 -12.75 -12.08
C ILE A 13 6.74 -11.98 -10.78
N VAL A 14 7.21 -12.65 -9.73
CA VAL A 14 7.50 -12.03 -8.43
C VAL A 14 8.99 -11.80 -8.35
N VAL A 15 9.39 -10.55 -8.15
CA VAL A 15 10.77 -10.20 -7.80
C VAL A 15 10.87 -10.20 -6.28
N PRO A 16 11.81 -10.96 -5.68
CA PRO A 16 11.99 -10.97 -4.23
C PRO A 16 12.24 -9.56 -3.69
N ALA A 17 11.66 -9.28 -2.52
CA ALA A 17 11.94 -8.04 -1.81
C ALA A 17 13.39 -8.02 -1.30
N ARG A 18 13.98 -6.84 -1.25
CA ARG A 18 15.24 -6.58 -0.56
C ARG A 18 14.94 -5.65 0.63
N ASP A 19 15.34 -6.07 1.82
CA ASP A 19 15.09 -5.32 3.06
C ASP A 19 13.60 -4.94 3.24
N TYR A 20 12.71 -5.89 2.96
CA TYR A 20 11.24 -5.74 2.97
C TYR A 20 10.68 -4.74 1.93
N GLY A 21 11.52 -4.14 1.09
CA GLY A 21 11.15 -3.15 0.08
C GLY A 21 11.25 -3.66 -1.35
N HIS A 22 10.84 -2.84 -2.30
CA HIS A 22 11.03 -3.13 -3.71
C HIS A 22 12.50 -3.05 -4.11
N ASP A 23 13.04 -4.09 -4.74
CA ASP A 23 14.31 -4.02 -5.45
C ASP A 23 14.07 -3.57 -6.89
N LEU A 24 14.08 -2.25 -7.11
CA LEU A 24 13.80 -1.68 -8.43
C LEU A 24 14.83 -2.10 -9.48
N ALA A 25 16.08 -2.36 -9.09
CA ALA A 25 17.10 -2.84 -10.00
C ALA A 25 16.77 -4.26 -10.48
N ALA A 26 16.49 -5.18 -9.54
CA ALA A 26 16.09 -6.54 -9.88
C ALA A 26 14.73 -6.56 -10.63
N MET A 27 13.80 -5.67 -10.32
CA MET A 27 12.54 -5.53 -11.04
C MET A 27 12.78 -5.12 -12.50
N PHE A 28 13.71 -4.22 -12.76
CA PHE A 28 14.05 -3.84 -14.12
C PHE A 28 14.65 -5.01 -14.91
N GLU A 29 15.61 -5.73 -14.33
CA GLU A 29 16.25 -6.90 -14.97
C GLU A 29 15.27 -8.06 -15.22
N ALA A 30 14.18 -8.16 -14.45
CA ALA A 30 13.14 -9.15 -14.64
C ALA A 30 12.17 -8.84 -15.81
N ILE A 31 12.27 -7.66 -16.43
CA ILE A 31 11.44 -7.30 -17.59
C ILE A 31 11.87 -8.10 -18.81
N THR A 32 10.93 -8.84 -19.38
CA THR A 32 11.14 -9.65 -20.59
C THR A 32 10.39 -9.06 -21.80
N PRO A 33 10.59 -9.58 -23.02
CA PRO A 33 9.78 -9.19 -24.18
C PRO A 33 8.27 -9.40 -23.98
N ASP A 34 7.89 -10.34 -23.12
CA ASP A 34 6.46 -10.65 -22.81
C ASP A 34 5.88 -9.76 -21.69
N THR A 35 6.71 -9.05 -20.94
CA THR A 35 6.26 -8.17 -19.86
C THR A 35 5.43 -7.02 -20.42
N ARG A 36 4.25 -6.79 -19.87
CA ARG A 36 3.34 -5.70 -20.26
C ARG A 36 3.08 -4.72 -19.13
N VAL A 37 3.08 -5.20 -17.88
CA VAL A 37 2.76 -4.36 -16.73
C VAL A 37 3.74 -4.65 -15.58
N VAL A 38 4.25 -3.59 -14.96
CA VAL A 38 5.04 -3.62 -13.73
C VAL A 38 4.26 -2.89 -12.65
N PHE A 39 4.07 -3.50 -11.48
CA PHE A 39 3.40 -2.89 -10.34
C PHE A 39 4.41 -2.47 -9.27
N ILE A 40 4.31 -1.24 -8.81
CA ILE A 40 5.06 -0.70 -7.67
C ILE A 40 4.07 -0.12 -6.68
N ALA A 41 3.88 -0.78 -5.53
CA ALA A 41 3.10 -0.23 -4.43
C ALA A 41 4.00 0.65 -3.56
N ASN A 42 3.69 1.94 -3.46
CA ASN A 42 4.53 2.88 -2.74
C ASN A 42 3.71 3.93 -1.98
N PRO A 43 3.59 3.84 -0.65
CA PRO A 43 4.18 2.83 0.27
C PRO A 43 3.70 1.39 0.03
N ASN A 44 4.59 0.41 0.31
CA ASN A 44 4.32 -1.00 0.05
C ASN A 44 3.39 -1.63 1.10
N ASN A 45 2.61 -2.61 0.70
CA ASN A 45 1.80 -3.47 1.56
C ASN A 45 2.19 -4.93 1.26
N PRO A 46 2.54 -5.75 2.28
CA PRO A 46 2.24 -5.58 3.71
C PRO A 46 3.37 -4.95 4.55
N THR A 47 4.49 -4.58 3.98
CA THR A 47 5.70 -4.22 4.72
C THR A 47 5.71 -2.79 5.25
N GLY A 48 5.01 -1.87 4.58
CA GLY A 48 4.99 -0.44 4.94
C GLY A 48 6.21 0.34 4.42
N THR A 49 7.15 -0.31 3.74
CA THR A 49 8.35 0.34 3.19
C THR A 49 8.02 1.36 2.12
N PHE A 50 8.93 2.29 1.89
CA PHE A 50 8.76 3.39 0.95
C PHE A 50 10.00 3.56 0.08
N VAL A 51 9.80 3.80 -1.20
CA VAL A 51 10.86 4.12 -2.16
C VAL A 51 10.85 5.63 -2.38
N PRO A 52 11.98 6.33 -2.18
CA PRO A 52 12.09 7.77 -2.40
C PRO A 52 11.76 8.19 -3.84
N ALA A 53 11.23 9.42 -3.99
CA ALA A 53 10.82 9.97 -5.28
C ALA A 53 11.90 9.86 -6.38
N GLY A 54 13.17 10.16 -6.03
CA GLY A 54 14.28 10.10 -6.98
C GLY A 54 14.53 8.69 -7.53
N GLU A 55 14.38 7.66 -6.70
CA GLU A 55 14.57 6.27 -7.12
C GLU A 55 13.41 5.80 -8.01
N VAL A 56 12.17 6.17 -7.66
CA VAL A 56 10.99 5.87 -8.50
C VAL A 56 11.14 6.57 -9.85
N ALA A 57 11.50 7.86 -9.87
CA ALA A 57 11.69 8.62 -11.11
C ALA A 57 12.80 8.01 -11.99
N ALA A 58 13.93 7.62 -11.39
CA ALA A 58 15.03 6.95 -12.12
C ALA A 58 14.58 5.61 -12.72
N PHE A 59 13.79 4.83 -11.99
CA PHE A 59 13.21 3.59 -12.49
C PHE A 59 12.28 3.84 -13.69
N LEU A 60 11.35 4.82 -13.57
CA LEU A 60 10.43 5.20 -14.64
C LEU A 60 11.18 5.62 -15.89
N ALA A 61 12.19 6.47 -15.75
CA ALA A 61 13.04 6.91 -16.86
C ALA A 61 13.75 5.74 -17.54
N ARG A 62 14.31 4.81 -16.75
CA ARG A 62 15.01 3.62 -17.26
C ARG A 62 14.06 2.69 -18.01
N VAL A 63 12.89 2.42 -17.47
CA VAL A 63 11.86 1.57 -18.12
C VAL A 63 11.38 2.22 -19.42
N HIS A 64 11.09 3.53 -19.39
CA HIS A 64 10.65 4.24 -20.58
C HIS A 64 11.71 4.26 -21.69
N ALA A 65 12.97 4.54 -21.35
CA ALA A 65 14.07 4.55 -22.30
C ALA A 65 14.31 3.19 -22.96
N ALA A 66 14.22 2.09 -22.19
CA ALA A 66 14.51 0.74 -22.68
C ALA A 66 13.32 0.08 -23.40
N HIS A 67 12.11 0.39 -22.98
CA HIS A 67 10.90 -0.37 -23.39
C HIS A 67 9.78 0.51 -23.98
N GLY A 68 9.91 1.83 -23.92
CA GLY A 68 8.91 2.79 -24.40
C GLY A 68 7.53 2.54 -23.75
N GLU A 69 6.50 2.61 -24.57
CA GLU A 69 5.11 2.37 -24.13
C GLU A 69 4.72 0.88 -24.11
N ARG A 70 5.62 -0.03 -24.47
CA ARG A 70 5.34 -1.48 -24.45
C ARG A 70 5.12 -2.00 -23.02
N VAL A 71 5.81 -1.42 -22.04
CA VAL A 71 5.72 -1.79 -20.62
C VAL A 71 5.05 -0.66 -19.86
N THR A 72 3.84 -0.89 -19.38
CA THR A 72 3.14 0.04 -18.49
C THR A 72 3.64 -0.14 -17.07
N VAL A 73 3.97 0.95 -16.40
CA VAL A 73 4.27 0.96 -14.97
C VAL A 73 3.06 1.47 -14.21
N VAL A 74 2.57 0.69 -13.25
CA VAL A 74 1.50 1.09 -12.33
C VAL A 74 2.13 1.44 -10.99
N LEU A 75 2.08 2.72 -10.63
CA LEU A 75 2.45 3.22 -9.32
C LEU A 75 1.20 3.27 -8.44
N ASP A 76 1.12 2.33 -7.49
CA ASP A 76 -0.01 2.22 -6.58
C ASP A 76 0.26 3.01 -5.30
N GLU A 77 -0.39 4.17 -5.20
CA GLU A 77 -0.23 5.15 -4.11
C GLU A 77 -1.36 5.05 -3.07
N ALA A 78 -1.80 3.83 -2.75
CA ALA A 78 -2.92 3.62 -1.82
C ALA A 78 -2.69 4.19 -0.40
N TYR A 79 -1.47 4.55 -0.04
CA TYR A 79 -1.10 5.04 1.30
C TYR A 79 -0.37 6.38 1.28
N THR A 80 -0.33 7.07 0.15
CA THR A 80 0.45 8.32 -0.02
C THR A 80 0.03 9.44 0.93
N GLU A 81 -1.24 9.50 1.34
CA GLU A 81 -1.76 10.49 2.27
C GLU A 81 -1.15 10.35 3.69
N TYR A 82 -0.63 9.17 4.04
CA TYR A 82 0.01 8.90 5.33
C TYR A 82 1.51 9.23 5.38
N LEU A 83 2.11 9.59 4.24
CA LEU A 83 3.49 10.05 4.18
C LEU A 83 3.65 11.38 4.92
N ASP A 84 4.82 11.56 5.54
CA ASP A 84 5.22 12.88 6.00
C ASP A 84 5.18 13.86 4.83
N PRO A 85 4.65 15.07 5.00
CA PRO A 85 4.58 16.06 3.93
C PRO A 85 5.90 16.30 3.19
N ALA A 86 7.04 16.20 3.87
CA ALA A 86 8.37 16.35 3.28
C ALA A 86 8.76 15.20 2.33
N LEU A 87 8.10 14.04 2.42
CA LEU A 87 8.35 12.87 1.58
C LEU A 87 7.36 12.77 0.42
N ARG A 88 6.29 13.57 0.43
CA ARG A 88 5.29 13.56 -0.63
C ARG A 88 5.86 14.15 -1.90
N PHE A 89 5.48 13.57 -3.02
CA PHE A 89 5.85 14.05 -4.33
C PHE A 89 4.62 14.04 -5.27
N ASP A 90 4.66 14.89 -6.28
CA ASP A 90 3.57 15.03 -7.25
C ASP A 90 3.76 14.06 -8.41
N SER A 91 3.37 12.80 -8.19
CA SER A 91 3.40 11.75 -9.21
C SER A 91 2.46 12.03 -10.39
N ALA A 92 1.46 12.90 -10.22
CA ALA A 92 0.56 13.29 -11.30
C ALA A 92 1.32 14.00 -12.43
N ARG A 93 2.32 14.82 -12.09
CA ARG A 93 3.19 15.47 -13.08
C ARG A 93 4.06 14.48 -13.85
N TRP A 94 4.40 13.35 -13.26
CA TRP A 94 5.16 12.32 -13.95
C TRP A 94 4.34 11.64 -15.06
N VAL A 95 3.02 11.61 -14.94
CA VAL A 95 2.14 11.12 -16.01
C VAL A 95 2.30 11.94 -17.29
N GLU A 96 2.62 13.24 -17.19
CA GLU A 96 2.90 14.08 -18.36
C GLU A 96 4.25 13.73 -19.03
N GLN A 97 5.23 13.26 -18.25
CA GLN A 97 6.58 12.93 -18.70
C GLN A 97 6.71 11.49 -19.19
N TYR A 98 5.96 10.56 -18.58
CA TYR A 98 6.03 9.12 -18.85
C TYR A 98 4.70 8.61 -19.38
N PRO A 99 4.52 8.49 -20.71
CA PRO A 99 3.25 8.07 -21.31
C PRO A 99 2.85 6.63 -20.96
N ASN A 100 3.79 5.84 -20.45
CA ASN A 100 3.57 4.48 -19.97
C ASN A 100 3.29 4.39 -18.45
N LEU A 101 3.13 5.50 -17.74
CA LEU A 101 2.82 5.53 -16.31
C LEU A 101 1.32 5.57 -16.07
N VAL A 102 0.87 4.76 -15.11
CA VAL A 102 -0.45 4.85 -14.48
C VAL A 102 -0.25 5.03 -12.98
N VAL A 103 -0.77 6.11 -12.41
CA VAL A 103 -0.82 6.31 -10.96
C VAL A 103 -2.20 5.93 -10.46
N THR A 104 -2.29 5.05 -9.45
CA THR A 104 -3.56 4.66 -8.85
C THR A 104 -3.67 5.17 -7.42
N ARG A 105 -4.85 5.69 -7.05
CA ARG A 105 -5.18 6.18 -5.71
C ARG A 105 -6.52 5.64 -5.25
N THR A 106 -6.71 5.51 -3.96
CA THR A 106 -7.93 4.98 -3.37
C THR A 106 -8.52 5.91 -2.32
N LEU A 107 -9.84 5.99 -2.26
CA LEU A 107 -10.52 6.66 -1.16
C LEU A 107 -10.87 5.69 -0.01
N SER A 108 -10.43 4.44 -0.11
CA SER A 108 -10.71 3.38 0.89
C SER A 108 -9.86 3.49 2.17
N LYS A 109 -8.80 4.32 2.18
CA LYS A 109 -7.84 4.41 3.29
C LYS A 109 -7.99 5.75 4.03
N ALA A 110 -7.14 6.72 3.76
CA ALA A 110 -7.12 8.00 4.45
C ALA A 110 -8.44 8.77 4.38
N TYR A 111 -9.19 8.59 3.32
CA TYR A 111 -10.51 9.22 3.13
C TYR A 111 -11.68 8.49 3.83
N GLY A 112 -11.46 7.32 4.44
CA GLY A 112 -12.48 6.61 5.21
C GLY A 112 -13.60 5.96 4.40
N LEU A 113 -13.52 5.91 3.05
CA LEU A 113 -14.60 5.45 2.19
C LEU A 113 -14.46 3.98 1.73
N ALA A 114 -13.88 3.12 2.56
CA ALA A 114 -13.60 1.73 2.19
C ALA A 114 -14.85 0.94 1.75
N GLY A 115 -16.00 1.18 2.37
CA GLY A 115 -17.27 0.53 2.05
C GLY A 115 -17.86 0.94 0.70
N LEU A 116 -17.50 2.10 0.17
CA LEU A 116 -18.05 2.64 -1.09
C LEU A 116 -17.30 2.15 -2.34
N ARG A 117 -16.17 1.48 -2.19
CA ARG A 117 -15.40 0.88 -3.28
C ARG A 117 -15.01 1.86 -4.39
N VAL A 118 -14.48 3.02 -4.04
CA VAL A 118 -14.10 4.08 -4.98
C VAL A 118 -12.61 4.40 -4.89
N GLY A 119 -12.03 4.64 -6.04
CA GLY A 119 -10.67 5.10 -6.27
C GLY A 119 -10.55 5.65 -7.68
N TYR A 120 -9.39 6.13 -8.04
CA TYR A 120 -9.14 6.69 -9.36
C TYR A 120 -7.73 6.38 -9.85
N ALA A 121 -7.55 6.52 -11.15
CA ALA A 121 -6.26 6.42 -11.80
C ALA A 121 -5.99 7.68 -12.63
N LEU A 122 -4.72 8.04 -12.71
CA LEU A 122 -4.20 9.10 -13.56
C LEU A 122 -3.28 8.45 -14.60
N ALA A 123 -3.53 8.73 -15.86
CA ALA A 123 -2.75 8.22 -16.98
C ALA A 123 -2.91 9.13 -18.19
N GLN A 124 -2.02 9.01 -19.17
CA GLN A 124 -2.18 9.68 -20.47
C GLN A 124 -3.47 9.24 -21.18
N PRO A 125 -4.07 10.09 -22.03
CA PRO A 125 -5.37 9.83 -22.69
C PRO A 125 -5.43 8.46 -23.38
N ARG A 126 -4.36 8.02 -24.02
CA ARG A 126 -4.28 6.72 -24.69
C ARG A 126 -4.54 5.55 -23.70
N LEU A 127 -3.86 5.55 -22.54
CA LEU A 127 -4.05 4.49 -21.55
C LEU A 127 -5.44 4.60 -20.88
N THR A 128 -5.89 5.83 -20.62
CA THR A 128 -7.23 6.06 -20.06
C THR A 128 -8.34 5.56 -20.99
N ASP A 129 -8.20 5.78 -22.31
CA ASP A 129 -9.13 5.24 -23.30
C ASP A 129 -9.16 3.70 -23.30
N LEU A 130 -7.98 3.06 -23.27
CA LEU A 130 -7.89 1.59 -23.18
C LEU A 130 -8.56 1.06 -21.90
N LEU A 131 -8.33 1.70 -20.75
CA LEU A 131 -8.98 1.33 -19.50
C LEU A 131 -10.51 1.51 -19.57
N ASN A 132 -10.99 2.59 -20.20
CA ASN A 132 -12.42 2.84 -20.38
C ASN A 132 -13.12 1.81 -21.26
N ARG A 133 -12.41 1.22 -22.23
CA ARG A 133 -12.97 0.16 -23.10
C ARG A 133 -13.21 -1.15 -22.37
N VAL A 134 -12.45 -1.42 -21.28
CA VAL A 134 -12.48 -2.72 -20.57
C VAL A 134 -13.07 -2.62 -19.16
N ARG A 135 -13.29 -1.42 -18.63
CA ARG A 135 -13.92 -1.26 -17.32
C ARG A 135 -15.38 -1.71 -17.37
N GLN A 136 -15.87 -2.21 -16.24
CA GLN A 136 -17.27 -2.60 -16.09
C GLN A 136 -18.17 -1.36 -16.22
N PRO A 137 -19.28 -1.44 -16.97
CA PRO A 137 -20.29 -0.36 -16.96
C PRO A 137 -20.78 -0.08 -15.54
N PHE A 138 -20.97 1.19 -15.21
CA PHE A 138 -21.47 1.62 -13.90
C PHE A 138 -20.63 1.13 -12.71
N ASN A 139 -19.33 0.94 -12.90
CA ASN A 139 -18.41 0.39 -11.90
C ASN A 139 -18.29 1.24 -10.62
N VAL A 140 -18.71 2.52 -10.63
CA VAL A 140 -18.79 3.39 -9.45
C VAL A 140 -20.23 3.86 -9.30
N ASN A 141 -20.88 3.52 -8.18
CA ASN A 141 -22.26 3.92 -7.91
C ASN A 141 -22.37 5.42 -7.56
N THR A 142 -23.57 5.98 -7.70
CA THR A 142 -23.83 7.42 -7.51
C THR A 142 -23.50 7.91 -6.09
N LEU A 143 -23.77 7.09 -5.05
CA LEU A 143 -23.44 7.46 -3.66
C LEU A 143 -21.93 7.55 -3.45
N ALA A 144 -21.18 6.61 -4.05
CA ALA A 144 -19.73 6.65 -4.00
C ALA A 144 -19.15 7.87 -4.72
N GLN A 145 -19.74 8.28 -5.85
CA GLN A 145 -19.32 9.48 -6.58
C GLN A 145 -19.56 10.75 -5.75
N ALA A 146 -20.74 10.90 -5.18
CA ALA A 146 -21.09 12.05 -4.33
C ALA A 146 -20.17 12.13 -3.10
N ALA A 147 -19.96 11.01 -2.43
CA ALA A 147 -19.08 10.93 -1.26
C ALA A 147 -17.61 11.22 -1.63
N ALA A 148 -17.15 10.72 -2.78
CA ALA A 148 -15.79 11.00 -3.27
C ALA A 148 -15.55 12.48 -3.53
N ILE A 149 -16.50 13.16 -4.17
CA ILE A 149 -16.43 14.62 -4.43
C ILE A 149 -16.32 15.39 -3.11
N ALA A 150 -17.16 15.06 -2.12
CA ALA A 150 -17.12 15.69 -0.82
C ALA A 150 -15.80 15.41 -0.07
N ALA A 151 -15.34 14.16 -0.06
CA ALA A 151 -14.13 13.74 0.63
C ALA A 151 -12.85 14.36 0.04
N LEU A 152 -12.76 14.50 -1.28
CA LEU A 152 -11.63 15.16 -1.95
C LEU A 152 -11.52 16.65 -1.58
N GLY A 153 -12.61 17.29 -1.20
CA GLY A 153 -12.64 18.67 -0.72
C GLY A 153 -12.36 18.83 0.79
N ASP A 154 -12.34 17.75 1.58
CA ASP A 154 -12.16 17.81 3.04
C ASP A 154 -10.68 17.61 3.46
N ALA A 155 -9.87 18.64 3.21
CA ALA A 155 -8.47 18.65 3.65
C ALA A 155 -8.32 18.53 5.18
N GLY A 156 -9.30 19.04 5.96
CA GLY A 156 -9.28 18.97 7.42
C GLY A 156 -9.42 17.52 7.91
N PHE A 157 -10.25 16.71 7.28
CA PHE A 157 -10.35 15.29 7.60
C PHE A 157 -9.03 14.55 7.31
N LEU A 158 -8.44 14.78 6.15
CA LEU A 158 -7.16 14.16 5.81
C LEU A 158 -6.03 14.54 6.79
N GLN A 159 -5.99 15.80 7.20
CA GLN A 159 -4.99 16.25 8.18
C GLN A 159 -5.17 15.52 9.51
N ARG A 160 -6.41 15.42 10.02
CA ARG A 160 -6.70 14.63 11.23
C ARG A 160 -6.35 13.15 11.09
N ALA A 161 -6.68 12.54 9.94
CA ALA A 161 -6.34 11.15 9.66
C ALA A 161 -4.82 10.92 9.66
N TYR A 162 -4.04 11.84 9.08
CA TYR A 162 -2.58 11.82 9.11
C TYR A 162 -2.03 11.93 10.54
N GLU A 163 -2.53 12.88 11.34
CA GLU A 163 -2.06 13.12 12.71
C GLU A 163 -2.35 11.93 13.63
N VAL A 164 -3.57 11.38 13.57
CA VAL A 164 -3.94 10.18 14.34
C VAL A 164 -3.06 9.01 13.95
N ASN A 165 -2.83 8.79 12.65
CA ASN A 165 -1.96 7.73 12.17
C ASN A 165 -0.52 7.93 12.65
N LYS A 166 0.03 9.15 12.57
CA LYS A 166 1.39 9.47 13.01
C LYS A 166 1.58 9.19 14.50
N ALA A 167 0.66 9.66 15.34
CA ALA A 167 0.69 9.44 16.78
C ALA A 167 0.52 7.96 17.14
N GLY A 168 -0.47 7.28 16.54
CA GLY A 168 -0.71 5.86 16.79
C GLY A 168 0.44 4.96 16.35
N LYS A 169 1.09 5.29 15.23
CA LYS A 169 2.30 4.60 14.78
C LYS A 169 3.42 4.70 15.81
N GLN A 170 3.67 5.88 16.35
CA GLN A 170 4.68 6.09 17.38
C GLN A 170 4.40 5.25 18.64
N VAL A 171 3.14 5.20 19.08
CA VAL A 171 2.71 4.41 20.24
C VAL A 171 2.95 2.91 20.00
N LEU A 172 2.59 2.39 18.83
CA LEU A 172 2.81 0.98 18.48
C LEU A 172 4.30 0.64 18.41
N CYS A 173 5.12 1.44 17.72
CA CYS A 173 6.55 1.20 17.61
C CYS A 173 7.25 1.20 18.99
N GLN A 174 6.95 2.17 19.84
CA GLN A 174 7.45 2.20 21.22
C GLN A 174 7.03 0.98 22.05
N ALA A 175 5.81 0.48 21.81
CA ALA A 175 5.35 -0.74 22.47
C ALA A 175 6.14 -1.97 21.97
N PHE A 176 6.38 -2.10 20.68
CA PHE A 176 7.19 -3.18 20.12
C PHE A 176 8.63 -3.16 20.64
N GLU A 177 9.23 -1.96 20.73
CA GLU A 177 10.57 -1.79 21.34
C GLU A 177 10.61 -2.27 22.80
N ARG A 178 9.62 -1.87 23.62
CA ARG A 178 9.52 -2.32 25.01
C ARG A 178 9.34 -3.82 25.15
N LEU A 179 8.64 -4.46 24.19
CA LEU A 179 8.41 -5.91 24.14
C LEU A 179 9.58 -6.67 23.50
N GLY A 180 10.63 -5.98 23.03
CA GLY A 180 11.77 -6.59 22.33
C GLY A 180 11.42 -7.21 20.98
N LEU A 181 10.35 -6.71 20.33
CA LEU A 181 9.89 -7.21 19.04
C LEU A 181 10.51 -6.46 17.88
N GLU A 182 10.96 -7.19 16.86
CA GLU A 182 11.38 -6.63 15.58
C GLU A 182 10.17 -6.10 14.81
N TYR A 183 10.28 -4.93 14.22
CA TYR A 183 9.26 -4.37 13.33
C TYR A 183 9.90 -3.65 12.14
N VAL A 184 9.14 -3.53 11.05
CA VAL A 184 9.57 -2.81 9.86
C VAL A 184 9.08 -1.36 9.96
N PRO A 185 9.97 -0.33 9.85
CA PRO A 185 9.57 1.06 9.78
C PRO A 185 8.53 1.28 8.66
N SER A 186 7.38 1.83 9.03
CA SER A 186 6.24 1.92 8.12
C SER A 186 5.90 3.35 7.71
N TYR A 187 5.54 3.50 6.44
CA TYR A 187 5.04 4.72 5.82
C TYR A 187 3.54 4.65 5.50
N GLY A 188 2.88 3.52 5.86
CA GLY A 188 1.45 3.33 5.72
C GLY A 188 0.66 3.59 7.01
N ASN A 189 -0.58 3.08 7.04
CA ASN A 189 -1.45 3.10 8.22
C ASN A 189 -1.46 1.75 8.97
N PHE A 190 -0.36 1.06 8.95
CA PHE A 190 -0.11 -0.20 9.65
C PHE A 190 1.37 -0.35 9.93
N VAL A 191 1.72 -1.27 10.83
CA VAL A 191 3.10 -1.68 11.11
C VAL A 191 3.19 -3.20 10.97
N LEU A 192 4.27 -3.68 10.36
CA LEU A 192 4.61 -5.09 10.27
C LEU A 192 5.53 -5.44 11.45
N VAL A 193 5.12 -6.37 12.30
CA VAL A 193 5.82 -6.78 13.51
C VAL A 193 6.06 -8.29 13.53
N ARG A 194 7.27 -8.72 13.93
CA ARG A 194 7.64 -10.12 14.06
C ARG A 194 7.29 -10.61 15.47
N VAL A 195 6.47 -11.65 15.52
CA VAL A 195 5.99 -12.23 16.79
C VAL A 195 6.35 -13.72 16.94
N GLY A 196 7.10 -14.28 15.97
CA GLY A 196 7.48 -15.70 15.94
C GLY A 196 6.32 -16.59 15.53
N ASP A 197 5.58 -17.15 16.47
CA ASP A 197 4.36 -17.92 16.16
C ASP A 197 3.18 -17.00 15.84
N ALA A 198 3.24 -16.38 14.65
CA ALA A 198 2.19 -15.44 14.23
C ALA A 198 0.81 -16.10 14.11
N ALA A 199 0.73 -17.38 13.81
CA ALA A 199 -0.54 -18.10 13.73
C ALA A 199 -1.18 -18.26 15.11
N GLY A 200 -0.39 -18.71 16.11
CA GLY A 200 -0.84 -18.86 17.49
C GLY A 200 -1.18 -17.51 18.14
N VAL A 201 -0.31 -16.51 17.99
CA VAL A 201 -0.55 -15.15 18.49
C VAL A 201 -1.81 -14.54 17.87
N ASN A 202 -2.01 -14.66 16.54
CA ASN A 202 -3.22 -14.19 15.89
C ASN A 202 -4.49 -14.86 16.44
N LEU A 203 -4.45 -16.18 16.64
CA LEU A 203 -5.60 -16.91 17.23
C LEU A 203 -5.89 -16.46 18.65
N ALA A 204 -4.86 -16.22 19.47
CA ALA A 204 -5.00 -15.72 20.82
C ALA A 204 -5.57 -14.30 20.87
N LEU A 205 -5.13 -13.40 19.96
CA LEU A 205 -5.68 -12.06 19.79
C LEU A 205 -7.16 -12.10 19.37
N LEU A 206 -7.52 -12.97 18.42
CA LEU A 206 -8.90 -13.16 17.98
C LEU A 206 -9.84 -13.57 19.13
N LYS A 207 -9.37 -14.48 20.02
CA LYS A 207 -10.13 -14.88 21.22
C LYS A 207 -10.37 -13.72 22.19
N GLN A 208 -9.53 -12.70 22.17
CA GLN A 208 -9.68 -11.47 22.96
C GLN A 208 -10.44 -10.36 22.20
N GLY A 209 -10.98 -10.66 20.99
CA GLY A 209 -11.69 -9.70 20.14
C GLY A 209 -10.78 -8.67 19.48
N VAL A 210 -9.48 -8.98 19.31
CA VAL A 210 -8.51 -8.15 18.61
C VAL A 210 -8.16 -8.80 17.27
N ILE A 211 -8.43 -8.08 16.18
CA ILE A 211 -8.23 -8.57 14.80
C ILE A 211 -7.01 -7.91 14.19
N VAL A 212 -6.01 -8.72 13.83
CA VAL A 212 -4.83 -8.31 13.07
C VAL A 212 -4.72 -9.13 11.79
N ARG A 213 -3.75 -8.85 10.93
CA ARG A 213 -3.61 -9.56 9.67
C ARG A 213 -2.36 -10.45 9.65
N PRO A 214 -2.50 -11.78 9.63
CA PRO A 214 -1.41 -12.69 9.28
C PRO A 214 -0.94 -12.45 7.83
N VAL A 215 0.37 -12.52 7.60
CA VAL A 215 0.99 -12.27 6.29
C VAL A 215 1.84 -13.46 5.80
N ALA A 216 1.53 -14.65 6.29
CA ALA A 216 2.17 -15.90 5.83
C ALA A 216 2.02 -16.12 4.32
N GLY A 217 0.86 -15.75 3.76
CA GLY A 217 0.60 -15.81 2.32
C GLY A 217 1.46 -14.85 1.48
N ASP A 218 2.08 -13.86 2.13
CA ASP A 218 3.04 -12.92 1.54
C ASP A 218 4.50 -13.35 1.76
N GLY A 219 4.74 -14.59 2.26
CA GLY A 219 6.07 -15.12 2.53
C GLY A 219 6.66 -14.73 3.89
N LEU A 220 5.84 -14.22 4.80
CA LEU A 220 6.24 -13.70 6.12
C LEU A 220 5.49 -14.45 7.25
N PRO A 221 5.76 -15.75 7.47
CA PRO A 221 4.97 -16.58 8.38
C PRO A 221 5.11 -16.23 9.87
N GLU A 222 6.17 -15.54 10.27
CA GLU A 222 6.42 -15.12 11.66
C GLU A 222 5.90 -13.71 11.97
N TRP A 223 5.23 -13.07 11.01
CA TRP A 223 4.87 -11.66 11.08
C TRP A 223 3.36 -11.43 11.10
N LEU A 224 2.98 -10.35 11.79
CA LEU A 224 1.63 -9.82 11.77
C LEU A 224 1.65 -8.38 11.24
N ARG A 225 0.68 -8.02 10.39
CA ARG A 225 0.45 -6.63 10.01
C ARG A 225 -0.64 -6.06 10.90
N VAL A 226 -0.28 -5.05 11.69
CA VAL A 226 -1.14 -4.38 12.67
C VAL A 226 -1.56 -3.04 12.11
N SER A 227 -2.86 -2.83 11.90
CA SER A 227 -3.39 -1.51 11.50
C SER A 227 -3.28 -0.53 12.66
N ILE A 228 -2.90 0.70 12.35
CA ILE A 228 -2.89 1.80 13.31
C ILE A 228 -4.35 2.26 13.47
N GLY A 229 -4.85 2.18 14.69
CA GLY A 229 -6.21 2.55 15.06
C GLY A 229 -6.27 3.84 15.88
N LEU A 230 -7.42 4.07 16.49
CA LEU A 230 -7.61 5.12 17.49
C LEU A 230 -6.78 4.82 18.75
N PRO A 231 -6.52 5.80 19.62
CA PRO A 231 -5.70 5.60 20.81
C PRO A 231 -6.15 4.42 21.67
N GLU A 232 -7.45 4.27 21.92
CA GLU A 232 -8.04 3.18 22.69
C GLU A 232 -7.88 1.81 22.02
N GLU A 233 -7.96 1.76 20.69
CA GLU A 233 -7.78 0.53 19.92
C GLU A 233 -6.32 0.07 19.95
N ASN A 234 -5.37 1.00 19.80
CA ASN A 234 -3.94 0.72 19.90
C ASN A 234 -3.59 0.21 21.31
N GLN A 235 -4.10 0.85 22.36
CA GLN A 235 -3.86 0.41 23.74
C GLN A 235 -4.44 -0.97 24.02
N ARG A 236 -5.64 -1.27 23.53
CA ARG A 236 -6.25 -2.59 23.64
C ARG A 236 -5.41 -3.67 22.97
N PHE A 237 -4.93 -3.39 21.75
CA PHE A 237 -4.02 -4.32 21.05
C PHE A 237 -2.74 -4.55 21.84
N ILE A 238 -2.08 -3.49 22.32
CA ILE A 238 -0.82 -3.58 23.08
C ILE A 238 -1.02 -4.43 24.36
N ALA A 239 -2.09 -4.16 25.12
CA ALA A 239 -2.39 -4.90 26.33
C ALA A 239 -2.61 -6.40 26.05
N ALA A 240 -3.42 -6.71 25.02
CA ALA A 240 -3.66 -8.10 24.62
C ALA A 240 -2.38 -8.80 24.15
N LEU A 241 -1.53 -8.11 23.35
CA LEU A 241 -0.27 -8.69 22.89
C LEU A 241 0.69 -8.94 24.04
N SER A 242 0.87 -8.00 24.97
CA SER A 242 1.72 -8.16 26.16
C SER A 242 1.28 -9.37 27.00
N GLN A 243 -0.03 -9.50 27.25
CA GLN A 243 -0.57 -10.65 27.98
C GLN A 243 -0.27 -11.98 27.28
N ILE A 244 -0.43 -12.03 25.95
CA ILE A 244 -0.18 -13.26 25.17
C ILE A 244 1.29 -13.64 25.19
N LEU A 245 2.21 -12.68 25.15
CA LEU A 245 3.65 -12.89 25.16
C LEU A 245 4.21 -13.12 26.57
N GLY A 246 3.43 -12.92 27.64
CA GLY A 246 3.84 -13.12 29.03
C GLY A 246 4.77 -12.06 29.55
N THR A 247 4.68 -10.84 29.03
CA THR A 247 5.54 -9.70 29.36
C THR A 247 4.76 -8.51 29.94
#